data_25f153a5e4465e601c0fa0f87acc7240
#
_entry.id   25f153a5e4465e601c0fa0f87acc7240
#
_cell.length_a   1.000
_cell.length_b   1.000
_cell.length_c   1.000
_cell.angle_alpha   90.00
_cell.angle_beta   90.00
_cell.angle_gamma   90.00
#
_symmetry.space_group_name_H-M   'P 1'
#
loop_
_entity.id
_entity.type
_entity.pdbx_description
1 polymer ?
#
loop_
_entity_poly.entity_id
_entity_poly.type
_entity_poly.pdbx_seq_one_letter_code
_entity_poly.pdbx_strand_id
1 'polypeptide(L)'
;MDWKDQRQVSEYVELLNEKLGLEPCTIYMMPKSVQDGGRAGDITGDYEWSTDDIVVPDGVTLPAVTDSEITNRITNKAWVDVRTRRNRALLNSDVMALQDRVMTEDQKAYRQALRDLPSTQSDPFNITWPTKPS
;
A
#
# COMPACT_ATOMS: atom_id res chain seq x y z
N MET A 1 -10.92 3.77 -16.13
CA MET A 1 -10.17 3.17 -15.01
C MET A 1 -10.56 1.72 -14.89
N ASP A 2 -9.59 0.85 -14.78
CA ASP A 2 -9.84 -0.59 -14.67
C ASP A 2 -9.90 -0.97 -13.18
N TRP A 3 -11.09 -1.29 -12.70
CA TRP A 3 -11.38 -1.55 -11.29
C TRP A 3 -11.06 -3.00 -10.84
N LYS A 4 -10.20 -3.70 -11.54
CA LYS A 4 -9.90 -5.12 -11.28
C LYS A 4 -9.11 -5.38 -10.00
N ASP A 5 -8.39 -4.38 -9.50
CA ASP A 5 -7.60 -4.50 -8.26
C ASP A 5 -8.31 -3.77 -7.12
N GLN A 6 -8.66 -4.51 -6.07
CA GLN A 6 -9.28 -3.95 -4.87
C GLN A 6 -8.43 -2.83 -4.24
N ARG A 7 -7.11 -2.87 -4.38
CA ARG A 7 -6.23 -1.78 -3.91
C ARG A 7 -6.48 -0.49 -4.66
N GLN A 8 -6.67 -0.55 -5.98
CA GLN A 8 -6.98 0.62 -6.81
C GLN A 8 -8.30 1.26 -6.37
N VAL A 9 -9.30 0.44 -6.11
CA VAL A 9 -10.61 0.90 -5.62
C VAL A 9 -10.48 1.62 -4.28
N SER A 10 -9.75 1.03 -3.32
CA SER A 10 -9.54 1.63 -2.01
C SER A 10 -8.79 2.96 -2.08
N GLU A 11 -7.73 3.03 -2.87
CA GLU A 11 -6.95 4.26 -3.04
C GLU A 11 -7.74 5.36 -3.77
N TYR A 12 -8.57 4.99 -4.73
CA TYR A 12 -9.43 5.92 -5.43
C TYR A 12 -10.40 6.62 -4.47
N VAL A 13 -11.09 5.86 -3.64
CA VAL A 13 -12.06 6.39 -2.68
C VAL A 13 -11.37 7.25 -1.61
N GLU A 14 -10.22 6.79 -1.12
CA GLU A 14 -9.42 7.55 -0.16
C GLU A 14 -8.98 8.89 -0.75
N LEU A 15 -8.50 8.88 -1.99
CA LEU A 15 -8.09 10.11 -2.69
C LEU A 15 -9.27 11.05 -2.95
N LEU A 16 -10.47 10.54 -3.25
CA LEU A 16 -11.68 11.36 -3.39
C LEU A 16 -12.00 12.10 -2.09
N ASN A 17 -11.98 11.40 -0.96
CA ASN A 17 -12.22 12.04 0.33
C ASN A 17 -11.17 13.12 0.64
N GLU A 18 -9.90 12.84 0.36
CA GLU A 18 -8.80 13.81 0.56
C GLU A 18 -8.95 15.06 -0.32
N LYS A 19 -9.22 14.87 -1.62
CA LYS A 19 -9.40 16.00 -2.56
C LYS A 19 -10.56 16.92 -2.19
N LEU A 20 -11.58 16.36 -1.58
CA LEU A 20 -12.79 17.10 -1.14
C LEU A 20 -12.69 17.60 0.30
N GLY A 21 -11.62 17.26 1.03
CA GLY A 21 -11.47 17.62 2.44
C GLY A 21 -12.50 16.96 3.35
N LEU A 22 -13.00 15.78 2.97
CA LEU A 22 -13.97 15.02 3.73
C LEU A 22 -13.31 14.09 4.74
N GLU A 23 -14.05 13.76 5.79
CA GLU A 23 -13.61 12.73 6.73
C GLU A 23 -13.43 11.36 6.04
N PRO A 24 -12.50 10.52 6.50
CA PRO A 24 -12.32 9.18 5.96
C PRO A 24 -13.64 8.40 5.90
N CYS A 25 -13.82 7.64 4.83
CA CYS A 25 -15.02 6.84 4.59
C CYS A 25 -16.34 7.62 4.38
N THR A 26 -16.29 8.91 4.14
CA THR A 26 -17.48 9.71 3.75
C THR A 26 -17.95 9.30 2.36
N ILE A 27 -17.02 9.18 1.42
CA ILE A 27 -17.24 8.51 0.13
C ILE A 27 -16.67 7.10 0.27
N TYR A 28 -17.41 6.10 -0.14
CA TYR A 28 -16.99 4.70 -0.03
C TYR A 28 -17.54 3.86 -1.18
N MET A 29 -17.02 2.66 -1.34
CA MET A 29 -17.49 1.70 -2.34
C MET A 29 -18.43 0.69 -1.69
N MET A 30 -19.59 0.53 -2.31
CA MET A 30 -20.57 -0.51 -1.95
C MET A 30 -21.17 -1.06 -3.24
N PRO A 31 -21.13 -2.37 -3.46
CA PRO A 31 -21.74 -2.94 -4.66
C PRO A 31 -23.17 -2.46 -4.88
N LYS A 32 -23.48 -2.08 -6.09
CA LYS A 32 -24.80 -1.54 -6.44
C LYS A 32 -25.94 -2.47 -6.02
N SER A 33 -25.73 -3.77 -6.15
CA SER A 33 -26.71 -4.78 -5.70
C SER A 33 -27.00 -4.68 -4.20
N VAL A 34 -25.99 -4.37 -3.38
CA VAL A 34 -26.14 -4.19 -1.92
C VAL A 34 -26.84 -2.87 -1.62
N GLN A 35 -26.50 -1.79 -2.34
CA GLN A 35 -27.20 -0.52 -2.21
C GLN A 35 -28.71 -0.65 -2.49
N ASP A 36 -29.06 -1.52 -3.44
CA ASP A 36 -30.44 -1.78 -3.86
C ASP A 36 -31.17 -2.83 -2.98
N GLY A 37 -30.57 -3.23 -1.86
CA GLY A 37 -31.18 -4.11 -0.86
C GLY A 37 -30.73 -5.59 -0.92
N GLY A 38 -29.71 -5.91 -1.71
CA GLY A 38 -29.09 -7.23 -1.73
C GLY A 38 -28.23 -7.50 -0.49
N ARG A 39 -27.71 -8.72 -0.39
CA ARG A 39 -26.87 -9.14 0.75
C ARG A 39 -25.39 -9.09 0.37
N ALA A 40 -24.56 -8.61 1.28
CA ALA A 40 -23.11 -8.57 1.09
C ALA A 40 -22.50 -9.97 0.85
N GLY A 41 -23.11 -11.03 1.40
CA GLY A 41 -22.68 -12.41 1.19
C GLY A 41 -22.89 -12.95 -0.23
N ASP A 42 -23.67 -12.27 -1.06
CA ASP A 42 -23.87 -12.64 -2.46
C ASP A 42 -22.72 -12.16 -3.37
N ILE A 43 -21.77 -11.39 -2.81
CA ILE A 43 -20.62 -10.86 -3.52
C ILE A 43 -19.48 -11.86 -3.43
N THR A 44 -18.98 -12.28 -4.59
CA THR A 44 -17.83 -13.19 -4.70
C THR A 44 -16.52 -12.41 -4.80
N GLY A 45 -15.39 -13.08 -4.57
CA GLY A 45 -14.05 -12.49 -4.70
C GLY A 45 -13.70 -11.96 -6.10
N ASP A 46 -14.46 -12.37 -7.12
CA ASP A 46 -14.28 -11.94 -8.51
C ASP A 46 -15.18 -10.74 -8.88
N TYR A 47 -15.71 -10.03 -7.88
CA TYR A 47 -16.56 -8.87 -8.12
C TYR A 47 -15.81 -7.76 -8.87
N GLU A 48 -16.36 -7.34 -10.02
CA GLU A 48 -15.84 -6.22 -10.77
C GLU A 48 -16.48 -4.92 -10.33
N TRP A 49 -15.67 -4.06 -9.73
CA TRP A 49 -16.11 -2.76 -9.25
C TRP A 49 -16.35 -1.79 -10.42
N SER A 50 -17.36 -0.95 -10.29
CA SER A 50 -17.70 0.09 -11.27
C SER A 50 -17.97 1.43 -10.59
N THR A 51 -18.14 2.48 -11.39
CA THR A 51 -18.50 3.80 -10.87
C THR A 51 -19.88 3.82 -10.20
N ASP A 52 -20.77 2.88 -10.54
CA ASP A 52 -22.10 2.77 -9.92
C ASP A 52 -22.03 2.26 -8.47
N ASP A 53 -20.91 1.68 -8.08
CA ASP A 53 -20.65 1.19 -6.74
C ASP A 53 -20.16 2.30 -5.78
N ILE A 54 -19.93 3.52 -6.27
CA ILE A 54 -19.48 4.64 -5.46
C ILE A 54 -20.69 5.24 -4.73
N VAL A 55 -20.63 5.25 -3.41
CA VAL A 55 -21.63 5.93 -2.58
C VAL A 55 -21.11 7.33 -2.27
N VAL A 56 -21.84 8.34 -2.74
CA VAL A 56 -21.49 9.76 -2.62
C VAL A 56 -22.58 10.48 -1.84
N PRO A 57 -22.25 11.30 -0.83
CA PRO A 57 -23.24 12.12 -0.15
C PRO A 57 -23.95 13.08 -1.10
N ASP A 58 -25.19 13.43 -0.78
CA ASP A 58 -25.97 14.40 -1.56
C ASP A 58 -25.24 15.74 -1.66
N GLY A 59 -25.25 16.33 -2.85
CA GLY A 59 -24.63 17.62 -3.12
C GLY A 59 -23.12 17.60 -3.33
N VAL A 60 -22.48 16.43 -3.26
CA VAL A 60 -21.04 16.26 -3.51
C VAL A 60 -20.82 15.93 -4.98
N THR A 61 -19.94 16.69 -5.64
CA THR A 61 -19.50 16.42 -7.01
C THR A 61 -18.12 15.77 -6.95
N LEU A 62 -17.94 14.62 -7.62
CA LEU A 62 -16.67 13.91 -7.64
C LEU A 62 -15.63 14.68 -8.46
N PRO A 63 -14.42 14.90 -7.91
CA PRO A 63 -13.31 15.48 -8.66
C PRO A 63 -12.76 14.47 -9.66
N ALA A 64 -12.05 14.96 -10.67
CA ALA A 64 -11.31 14.10 -11.59
C ALA A 64 -10.12 13.43 -10.86
N VAL A 65 -9.96 12.15 -11.10
CA VAL A 65 -8.84 11.34 -10.61
C VAL A 65 -8.25 10.55 -11.77
N THR A 66 -6.94 10.62 -11.95
CA THR A 66 -6.23 9.91 -13.01
C THR A 66 -5.70 8.56 -12.52
N ASP A 67 -5.49 7.63 -13.45
CA ASP A 67 -4.87 6.33 -13.15
C ASP A 67 -3.45 6.50 -12.59
N SER A 68 -2.72 7.53 -13.04
CA SER A 68 -1.39 7.85 -12.53
C SER A 68 -1.39 8.27 -11.06
N GLU A 69 -2.38 9.04 -10.63
CA GLU A 69 -2.52 9.44 -9.21
C GLU A 69 -2.71 8.21 -8.32
N ILE A 70 -3.55 7.27 -8.74
CA ILE A 70 -3.81 6.03 -8.00
C ILE A 70 -2.58 5.13 -7.98
N THR A 71 -1.96 4.92 -9.13
CA THR A 71 -0.74 4.12 -9.25
C THR A 71 0.38 4.68 -8.39
N ASN A 72 0.58 6.00 -8.39
CA ASN A 72 1.58 6.65 -7.55
C ASN A 72 1.31 6.48 -6.05
N ARG A 73 0.04 6.58 -5.62
CA ARG A 73 -0.32 6.33 -4.22
C ARG A 73 -0.01 4.90 -3.79
N ILE A 74 -0.39 3.91 -4.60
CA ILE A 74 -0.11 2.48 -4.34
C ILE A 74 1.39 2.24 -4.26
N THR A 75 2.15 2.78 -5.19
CA THR A 75 3.61 2.66 -5.23
C THR A 75 4.26 3.31 -4.00
N ASN A 76 3.83 4.51 -3.63
CA ASN A 76 4.36 5.21 -2.45
C ASN A 76 4.07 4.46 -1.15
N LYS A 77 2.86 3.91 -0.99
CA LYS A 77 2.51 3.06 0.16
C LYS A 77 3.39 1.80 0.20
N ALA A 78 3.60 1.15 -0.93
CA ALA A 78 4.48 0.00 -1.02
C ALA A 78 5.93 0.34 -0.59
N TRP A 79 6.46 1.49 -0.97
CA TRP A 79 7.76 1.95 -0.50
C TRP A 79 7.80 2.23 1.01
N VAL A 80 6.72 2.73 1.59
CA VAL A 80 6.62 2.89 3.05
C VAL A 80 6.71 1.53 3.73
N ASP A 81 6.02 0.52 3.23
CA ASP A 81 6.07 -0.85 3.77
C ASP A 81 7.46 -1.46 3.65
N VAL A 82 8.13 -1.29 2.51
CA VAL A 82 9.52 -1.73 2.29
C VAL A 82 10.45 -1.08 3.31
N ARG A 83 10.36 0.23 3.51
CA ARG A 83 11.19 0.95 4.49
C ARG A 83 10.91 0.50 5.92
N THR A 84 9.66 0.26 6.26
CA THR A 84 9.25 -0.23 7.58
C THR A 84 9.84 -1.62 7.85
N ARG A 85 9.73 -2.53 6.90
CA ARG A 85 10.33 -3.88 6.99
C ARG A 85 11.86 -3.82 7.09
N ARG A 86 12.50 -2.98 6.27
CA ARG A 86 13.94 -2.74 6.33
C ARG A 86 14.39 -2.23 7.71
N ASN A 87 13.68 -1.22 8.23
CA ASN A 87 14.01 -0.62 9.53
C ASN A 87 13.89 -1.65 10.65
N ARG A 88 12.87 -2.51 10.60
CA ARG A 88 12.72 -3.62 11.55
C ARG A 88 13.87 -4.62 11.43
N ALA A 89 14.30 -4.96 10.21
CA ALA A 89 15.44 -5.84 9.99
C ALA A 89 16.75 -5.25 10.53
N LEU A 90 16.97 -3.94 10.33
CA LEU A 90 18.11 -3.22 10.91
C LEU A 90 18.08 -3.25 12.44
N LEU A 91 16.94 -2.94 13.04
CA LEU A 91 16.76 -2.99 14.49
C LEU A 91 17.05 -4.40 15.04
N ASN A 92 16.51 -5.43 14.41
CA ASN A 92 16.75 -6.82 14.81
C ASN A 92 18.22 -7.24 14.65
N SER A 93 18.97 -6.57 13.78
CA SER A 93 20.40 -6.82 13.59
C SER A 93 21.31 -5.99 14.49
N ASP A 94 20.78 -5.06 15.28
CA ASP A 94 21.59 -4.20 16.17
C ASP A 94 22.35 -4.99 17.22
N VAL A 95 21.84 -6.15 17.62
CA VAL A 95 22.57 -7.10 18.49
C VAL A 95 23.94 -7.50 17.93
N MET A 96 24.08 -7.50 16.61
CA MET A 96 25.35 -7.82 15.94
C MET A 96 26.39 -6.72 16.11
N ALA A 97 25.95 -5.49 16.39
CA ALA A 97 26.79 -4.30 16.50
C ALA A 97 27.07 -3.91 17.98
N LEU A 98 26.72 -4.75 18.94
CA LEU A 98 27.03 -4.51 20.37
C LEU A 98 28.55 -4.41 20.58
N GLN A 99 28.94 -3.51 21.51
CA GLN A 99 30.37 -3.25 21.78
C GLN A 99 31.18 -4.51 22.15
N ASP A 100 30.52 -5.48 22.77
CA ASP A 100 31.15 -6.74 23.21
C ASP A 100 31.26 -7.77 22.06
N ARG A 101 30.81 -7.42 20.86
CA ARG A 101 30.81 -8.31 19.70
C ARG A 101 31.58 -7.70 18.55
N VAL A 102 32.38 -8.52 17.90
CA VAL A 102 32.99 -8.16 16.62
C VAL A 102 32.07 -8.64 15.50
N MET A 103 31.52 -7.69 14.73
CA MET A 103 30.75 -8.06 13.55
C MET A 103 31.62 -8.74 12.50
N THR A 104 31.12 -9.83 11.97
CA THR A 104 31.75 -10.46 10.79
C THR A 104 31.55 -9.59 9.54
N GLU A 105 32.38 -9.80 8.52
CA GLU A 105 32.22 -9.08 7.25
C GLU A 105 30.86 -9.33 6.61
N ASP A 106 30.34 -10.56 6.71
CA ASP A 106 28.98 -10.90 6.21
C ASP A 106 27.90 -10.15 6.96
N GLN A 107 28.02 -9.97 8.27
CA GLN A 107 27.08 -9.18 9.07
C GLN A 107 27.13 -7.69 8.70
N LYS A 108 28.33 -7.15 8.47
CA LYS A 108 28.49 -5.77 7.99
C LYS A 108 27.87 -5.58 6.60
N ALA A 109 28.14 -6.50 5.68
CA ALA A 109 27.61 -6.49 4.34
C ALA A 109 26.08 -6.58 4.33
N TYR A 110 25.49 -7.44 5.16
CA TYR A 110 24.04 -7.56 5.32
C TYR A 110 23.40 -6.25 5.79
N ARG A 111 23.95 -5.64 6.84
CA ARG A 111 23.44 -4.35 7.36
C ARG A 111 23.58 -3.25 6.33
N GLN A 112 24.69 -3.20 5.57
CA GLN A 112 24.88 -2.22 4.52
C GLN A 112 23.88 -2.43 3.37
N ALA A 113 23.67 -3.67 2.94
CA ALA A 113 22.69 -3.99 1.91
C ALA A 113 21.26 -3.59 2.32
N LEU A 114 20.89 -3.71 3.60
CA LEU A 114 19.62 -3.21 4.10
C LEU A 114 19.51 -1.69 4.02
N ARG A 115 20.57 -0.96 4.37
CA ARG A 115 20.58 0.51 4.27
C ARG A 115 20.41 1.00 2.84
N ASP A 116 21.08 0.33 1.91
CA ASP A 116 21.12 0.70 0.49
C ASP A 116 19.90 0.22 -0.28
N LEU A 117 19.07 -0.64 0.32
CA LEU A 117 17.97 -1.33 -0.36
C LEU A 117 17.02 -0.37 -1.10
N PRO A 118 16.58 0.77 -0.55
CA PRO A 118 15.69 1.67 -1.28
C PRO A 118 16.34 2.34 -2.49
N SER A 119 17.67 2.48 -2.51
CA SER A 119 18.40 3.09 -3.62
C SER A 119 18.85 2.08 -4.68
N THR A 120 18.93 0.81 -4.34
CA THR A 120 19.38 -0.27 -5.24
C THR A 120 18.23 -1.02 -5.91
N GLN A 121 17.01 -0.85 -5.43
CA GLN A 121 15.80 -1.49 -5.96
C GLN A 121 14.85 -0.43 -6.54
N SER A 122 14.28 -0.70 -7.68
CA SER A 122 13.38 0.24 -8.37
C SER A 122 11.90 -0.10 -8.23
N ASP A 123 11.56 -1.35 -7.89
CA ASP A 123 10.20 -1.84 -7.80
C ASP A 123 9.87 -2.29 -6.37
N PRO A 124 9.00 -1.56 -5.64
CA PRO A 124 8.64 -1.90 -4.27
C PRO A 124 7.80 -3.18 -4.13
N PHE A 125 7.24 -3.66 -5.24
CA PHE A 125 6.43 -4.90 -5.26
C PHE A 125 7.26 -6.15 -5.49
N ASN A 126 8.52 -5.98 -5.91
CA ASN A 126 9.41 -7.07 -6.28
C ASN A 126 10.81 -6.86 -5.69
N ILE A 127 10.89 -6.85 -4.36
CA ILE A 127 12.13 -6.60 -3.63
C ILE A 127 12.92 -7.90 -3.42
N THR A 128 14.19 -7.87 -3.80
CA THR A 128 15.16 -8.90 -3.42
C THR A 128 15.76 -8.54 -2.07
N TRP A 129 15.36 -9.24 -1.02
CA TRP A 129 15.82 -9.00 0.34
C TRP A 129 17.18 -9.61 0.59
N PRO A 130 18.10 -8.90 1.26
CA PRO A 130 19.38 -9.50 1.69
C PRO A 130 19.15 -10.69 2.62
N THR A 131 19.96 -11.71 2.45
CA THR A 131 19.91 -12.91 3.32
C THR A 131 20.64 -12.63 4.63
N LYS A 132 19.94 -12.85 5.75
CA LYS A 132 20.53 -12.69 7.08
C LYS A 132 21.63 -13.73 7.30
N PRO A 133 22.87 -13.34 7.65
CA PRO A 133 23.94 -14.28 7.98
C PRO A 133 23.69 -14.97 9.32
N SER A 134 24.30 -16.10 9.49
CA SER A 134 24.23 -16.90 10.72
C SER A 134 24.88 -16.21 11.91
#